data_e2f149bdda316a229afa89a9e9129072
#
_entry.id   e2f149bdda316a229afa89a9e9129072
#
_cell.length_a   1.000
_cell.length_b   1.000
_cell.length_c   1.000
_cell.angle_alpha   90.00
_cell.angle_beta   90.00
_cell.angle_gamma   90.00
#
_symmetry.space_group_name_H-M   'P 1'
#
loop_
_entity.id
_entity.type
_entity.pdbx_description
1 polymer ?
#
loop_
_entity_poly.entity_id
_entity_poly.type
_entity_poly.pdbx_seq_one_letter_code
_entity_poly.pdbx_strand_id
1 'polypeptide(L)'
;VRKCLVVKRTGNQVNWNNERDESYEELLAKASPKCDPEEMSAEDPLFILYTSGSTGKPKGVLHTTGGYLVYASMTHQYIFDYKPKDVYWCTADIGWVTGHSYIIYGPLSNCATTIMFEGIPNYPDSSRWWQIVDKYKVKIFYTAPTAIRALMKEGDGPVMKTSRKSLKLLGTVGEPINPEAWMWYYKVVGDSKCPIVDTWWQTETGGILIAPQPGAIDLKPGSATKPFYGIKPVIVDETGKVLKGACKGRLCISASWPGQMRTV
;
A
#
# COMPACT_ATOMS: atom_id res chain seq x y z
N VAL A 1 17.75 -24.13 0.98
CA VAL A 1 17.60 -23.38 2.24
C VAL A 1 18.44 -24.06 3.30
N ARG A 2 19.35 -23.33 3.94
CA ARG A 2 20.26 -23.90 4.97
C ARG A 2 19.63 -23.90 6.35
N LYS A 3 18.88 -22.84 6.70
CA LYS A 3 18.19 -22.68 7.98
C LYS A 3 16.79 -22.09 7.76
N CYS A 4 15.83 -22.53 8.54
CA CYS A 4 14.47 -21.99 8.62
C CYS A 4 14.20 -21.53 10.05
N LEU A 5 13.81 -20.27 10.23
CA LEU A 5 13.33 -19.76 11.52
C LEU A 5 11.81 -19.96 11.56
N VAL A 6 11.35 -20.78 12.48
CA VAL A 6 9.94 -21.16 12.58
C VAL A 6 9.28 -20.39 13.72
N VAL A 7 8.30 -19.56 13.39
CA VAL A 7 7.42 -18.88 14.34
C VAL A 7 6.21 -19.76 14.64
N LYS A 8 6.03 -20.18 15.89
CA LYS A 8 4.88 -20.98 16.32
C LYS A 8 3.66 -20.07 16.58
N ARG A 9 2.94 -19.69 15.51
CA ARG A 9 1.80 -18.78 15.64
C ARG A 9 0.51 -19.47 16.09
N THR A 10 0.18 -20.62 15.51
CA THR A 10 -1.09 -21.33 15.76
C THR A 10 -0.96 -22.50 16.74
N GLY A 11 0.27 -22.90 17.08
CA GLY A 11 0.52 -24.06 17.92
C GLY A 11 0.29 -25.43 17.26
N ASN A 12 -0.05 -25.46 15.97
CA ASN A 12 -0.22 -26.69 15.23
C ASN A 12 1.07 -27.50 15.15
N GLN A 13 0.95 -28.82 15.08
CA GLN A 13 2.08 -29.68 14.77
C GLN A 13 2.55 -29.42 13.33
N VAL A 14 3.85 -29.28 13.19
CA VAL A 14 4.54 -29.09 11.89
C VAL A 14 5.59 -30.18 11.71
N ASN A 15 5.88 -30.52 10.47
CA ASN A 15 6.99 -31.43 10.15
C ASN A 15 8.29 -30.69 10.43
N TRP A 16 8.94 -31.03 11.54
CA TRP A 16 10.16 -30.38 12.04
C TRP A 16 11.41 -31.14 11.57
N ASN A 17 12.32 -30.43 10.93
CA ASN A 17 13.63 -30.95 10.57
C ASN A 17 14.72 -30.36 11.48
N ASN A 18 15.24 -31.16 12.40
CA ASN A 18 16.21 -30.74 13.41
C ASN A 18 17.54 -30.19 12.83
N GLU A 19 17.90 -30.54 11.60
CA GLU A 19 19.12 -30.05 10.96
C GLU A 19 18.97 -28.66 10.37
N ARG A 20 17.73 -28.28 10.03
CA ARG A 20 17.40 -27.05 9.31
C ARG A 20 16.56 -26.07 10.14
N ASP A 21 15.58 -26.55 10.89
CA ASP A 21 14.55 -25.74 11.51
C ASP A 21 14.94 -25.33 12.93
N GLU A 22 14.84 -24.05 13.21
CA GLU A 22 15.15 -23.46 14.51
C GLU A 22 13.97 -22.64 15.02
N SER A 23 13.71 -22.71 16.35
CA SER A 23 12.64 -21.92 16.96
C SER A 23 13.01 -20.44 16.97
N TYR A 24 12.15 -19.60 16.39
CA TYR A 24 12.33 -18.15 16.41
C TYR A 24 12.39 -17.62 17.83
N GLU A 25 11.51 -18.08 18.72
CA GLU A 25 11.43 -17.64 20.11
C GLU A 25 12.72 -17.97 20.89
N GLU A 26 13.27 -19.18 20.69
CA GLU A 26 14.49 -19.60 21.36
C GLU A 26 15.73 -18.84 20.88
N LEU A 27 15.78 -18.52 19.58
CA LEU A 27 16.87 -17.72 19.03
C LEU A 27 16.75 -16.26 19.46
N LEU A 28 15.54 -15.70 19.46
CA LEU A 28 15.29 -14.34 19.90
C LEU A 28 15.70 -14.12 21.37
N ALA A 29 15.41 -15.10 22.23
CA ALA A 29 15.81 -15.04 23.65
C ALA A 29 17.33 -14.98 23.87
N LYS A 30 18.11 -15.46 22.91
CA LYS A 30 19.59 -15.48 22.93
C LYS A 30 20.22 -14.35 22.11
N ALA A 31 19.42 -13.66 21.30
CA ALA A 31 19.92 -12.61 20.41
C ALA A 31 20.27 -11.32 21.17
N SER A 32 21.25 -10.59 20.66
CA SER A 32 21.54 -9.24 21.14
C SER A 32 20.38 -8.29 20.80
N PRO A 33 19.94 -7.42 21.73
CA PRO A 33 18.99 -6.37 21.42
C PRO A 33 19.60 -5.26 20.55
N LYS A 34 20.92 -5.23 20.38
CA LYS A 34 21.63 -4.28 19.55
C LYS A 34 21.99 -4.93 18.22
N CYS A 35 21.52 -4.30 17.13
CA CYS A 35 21.88 -4.63 15.76
C CYS A 35 22.08 -3.32 15.02
N ASP A 36 23.32 -2.99 14.70
CA ASP A 36 23.63 -1.79 13.93
C ASP A 36 23.19 -2.02 12.46
N PRO A 37 22.66 -0.99 11.77
CA PRO A 37 22.26 -1.12 10.37
C PRO A 37 23.51 -1.32 9.50
N GLU A 38 23.38 -2.16 8.47
CA GLU A 38 24.41 -2.31 7.44
C GLU A 38 24.50 -1.06 6.59
N GLU A 39 25.69 -0.61 6.27
CA GLU A 39 25.91 0.49 5.34
C GLU A 39 25.60 0.02 3.91
N MET A 40 24.67 0.71 3.24
CA MET A 40 24.20 0.34 1.91
C MET A 40 24.41 1.48 0.93
N SER A 41 24.86 1.15 -0.28
CA SER A 41 24.82 2.07 -1.41
C SER A 41 23.39 2.29 -1.89
N ALA A 42 23.10 3.44 -2.47
CA ALA A 42 21.79 3.74 -3.03
C ALA A 42 21.32 2.73 -4.09
N GLU A 43 22.23 2.13 -4.83
CA GLU A 43 21.94 1.14 -5.86
C GLU A 43 22.09 -0.31 -5.39
N ASP A 44 22.42 -0.56 -4.12
CA ASP A 44 22.40 -1.91 -3.59
C ASP A 44 20.98 -2.49 -3.60
N PRO A 45 20.81 -3.77 -3.92
CA PRO A 45 19.52 -4.45 -3.92
C PRO A 45 18.83 -4.35 -2.57
N LEU A 46 17.57 -3.91 -2.56
CA LEU A 46 16.75 -3.86 -1.35
C LEU A 46 15.90 -5.13 -1.22
N PHE A 47 15.16 -5.46 -2.28
CA PHE A 47 14.36 -6.68 -2.36
C PHE A 47 14.05 -7.08 -3.81
N ILE A 48 13.68 -8.35 -3.96
CA ILE A 48 13.10 -8.90 -5.20
C ILE A 48 11.70 -9.38 -4.88
N LEU A 49 10.71 -8.88 -5.61
CA LEU A 49 9.31 -9.29 -5.48
C LEU A 49 8.82 -9.87 -6.80
N TYR A 50 8.31 -11.11 -6.74
CA TYR A 50 7.81 -11.79 -7.93
C TYR A 50 6.38 -11.37 -8.27
N THR A 51 6.15 -11.06 -9.55
CA THR A 51 4.82 -10.85 -10.12
C THR A 51 4.45 -11.98 -11.05
N SER A 52 3.14 -12.20 -11.28
CA SER A 52 2.64 -13.25 -12.19
C SER A 52 3.10 -13.07 -13.65
N GLY A 53 3.52 -11.84 -14.01
CA GLY A 53 3.92 -11.48 -15.36
C GLY A 53 2.81 -11.62 -16.41
N SER A 54 2.80 -10.75 -17.41
CA SER A 54 1.84 -10.80 -18.53
C SER A 54 2.06 -12.01 -19.46
N THR A 55 3.22 -12.65 -19.40
CA THR A 55 3.61 -13.80 -20.24
C THR A 55 3.42 -15.15 -19.56
N GLY A 56 2.82 -15.19 -18.36
CA GLY A 56 2.58 -16.42 -17.59
C GLY A 56 3.79 -16.95 -16.81
N LYS A 57 5.01 -16.43 -17.03
CA LYS A 57 6.16 -16.75 -16.18
C LYS A 57 6.33 -15.68 -15.10
N PRO A 58 6.55 -16.07 -13.83
CA PRO A 58 6.84 -15.11 -12.76
C PRO A 58 8.08 -14.28 -13.09
N LYS A 59 7.99 -12.97 -12.83
CA LYS A 59 9.10 -12.02 -13.04
C LYS A 59 9.53 -11.48 -11.69
N GLY A 60 10.83 -11.54 -11.40
CA GLY A 60 11.42 -11.01 -10.18
C GLY A 60 11.76 -9.54 -10.33
N VAL A 61 10.89 -8.66 -9.85
CA VAL A 61 11.09 -7.21 -9.87
C VAL A 61 12.11 -6.81 -8.81
N LEU A 62 13.24 -6.25 -9.22
CA LEU A 62 14.30 -5.78 -8.34
C LEU A 62 14.13 -4.28 -8.06
N HIS A 63 14.07 -3.92 -6.78
CA HIS A 63 14.19 -2.55 -6.31
C HIS A 63 15.50 -2.34 -5.54
N THR A 64 16.09 -1.15 -5.70
CA THR A 64 17.33 -0.73 -5.01
C THR A 64 17.04 0.20 -3.85
N THR A 65 17.98 0.28 -2.90
CA THR A 65 17.77 0.87 -1.58
C THR A 65 17.40 2.35 -1.62
N GLY A 66 18.23 3.19 -2.21
CA GLY A 66 18.08 4.66 -2.08
C GLY A 66 16.88 5.22 -2.82
N GLY A 67 16.78 4.93 -4.13
CA GLY A 67 15.72 5.50 -4.97
C GLY A 67 14.34 5.05 -4.56
N TYR A 68 14.18 3.77 -4.22
CA TYR A 68 12.90 3.22 -3.74
C TYR A 68 12.47 3.87 -2.41
N LEU A 69 13.37 3.96 -1.43
CA LEU A 69 13.06 4.55 -0.12
C LEU A 69 12.68 6.03 -0.22
N VAL A 70 13.43 6.82 -1.00
CA VAL A 70 13.10 8.23 -1.24
C VAL A 70 11.71 8.35 -1.87
N TYR A 71 11.41 7.54 -2.87
CA TYR A 71 10.13 7.63 -3.58
C TYR A 71 8.95 7.17 -2.71
N ALA A 72 9.09 6.05 -2.01
CA ALA A 72 8.05 5.56 -1.10
C ALA A 72 7.79 6.56 0.05
N SER A 73 8.85 7.16 0.62
CA SER A 73 8.75 8.20 1.65
C SER A 73 8.01 9.44 1.15
N MET A 74 8.42 9.99 0.01
CA MET A 74 7.81 11.20 -0.55
C MET A 74 6.35 10.99 -0.94
N THR A 75 6.03 9.90 -1.62
CA THR A 75 4.65 9.60 -2.02
C THR A 75 3.76 9.35 -0.81
N HIS A 76 4.25 8.66 0.22
CA HIS A 76 3.53 8.51 1.47
C HIS A 76 3.26 9.87 2.13
N GLN A 77 4.25 10.73 2.25
CA GLN A 77 4.10 12.02 2.91
C GLN A 77 3.12 12.95 2.18
N TYR A 78 3.28 13.10 0.87
CA TYR A 78 2.55 14.12 0.11
C TYR A 78 1.16 13.64 -0.36
N ILE A 79 1.02 12.41 -0.84
CA ILE A 79 -0.28 11.92 -1.33
C ILE A 79 -1.26 11.71 -0.20
N PHE A 80 -0.78 11.20 0.95
CA PHE A 80 -1.65 11.01 2.13
C PHE A 80 -1.70 12.25 3.03
N ASP A 81 -1.07 13.35 2.65
CA ASP A 81 -0.95 14.56 3.50
C ASP A 81 -0.58 14.21 4.95
N TYR A 82 0.36 13.26 5.08
CA TYR A 82 0.79 12.75 6.38
C TYR A 82 1.45 13.86 7.21
N LYS A 83 1.03 13.99 8.46
CA LYS A 83 1.64 14.89 9.45
C LYS A 83 2.17 14.09 10.65
N PRO A 84 3.23 14.57 11.31
CA PRO A 84 3.75 13.94 12.53
C PRO A 84 2.63 13.67 13.55
N LYS A 85 2.62 12.48 14.13
CA LYS A 85 1.61 11.96 15.08
C LYS A 85 0.28 11.52 14.45
N ASP A 86 0.09 11.61 13.13
CA ASP A 86 -1.04 10.96 12.50
C ASP A 86 -0.90 9.44 12.59
N VAL A 87 -1.97 8.75 12.93
CA VAL A 87 -2.01 7.30 12.85
C VAL A 87 -2.46 6.90 11.45
N TYR A 88 -1.59 6.19 10.76
CA TYR A 88 -1.79 5.69 9.40
C TYR A 88 -2.17 4.20 9.44
N TRP A 89 -3.11 3.79 8.62
CA TRP A 89 -3.46 2.39 8.49
C TRP A 89 -3.67 1.99 7.03
N CYS A 90 -2.79 1.16 6.53
CA CYS A 90 -2.94 0.43 5.28
C CYS A 90 -3.34 -1.01 5.58
N THR A 91 -4.41 -1.49 4.97
CA THR A 91 -4.94 -2.85 5.19
C THR A 91 -4.42 -3.88 4.19
N ALA A 92 -3.44 -3.53 3.37
CA ALA A 92 -2.82 -4.46 2.44
C ALA A 92 -2.09 -5.59 3.16
N ASP A 93 -1.91 -6.70 2.47
CA ASP A 93 -1.06 -7.79 2.92
C ASP A 93 0.42 -7.44 2.73
N ILE A 94 1.25 -7.80 3.72
CA ILE A 94 2.69 -7.52 3.68
C ILE A 94 3.43 -8.31 2.58
N GLY A 95 2.85 -9.37 2.07
CA GLY A 95 3.38 -10.15 0.95
C GLY A 95 3.24 -9.45 -0.41
N TRP A 96 2.45 -8.39 -0.50
CA TRP A 96 2.29 -7.58 -1.71
C TRP A 96 3.13 -6.31 -1.66
N VAL A 97 3.46 -5.76 -2.83
CA VAL A 97 4.23 -4.51 -2.93
C VAL A 97 3.57 -3.34 -2.17
N THR A 98 2.25 -3.32 -2.08
CA THR A 98 1.54 -2.30 -1.29
C THR A 98 1.90 -2.38 0.18
N GLY A 99 2.05 -3.58 0.73
CA GLY A 99 2.55 -3.78 2.09
C GLY A 99 3.99 -3.30 2.25
N HIS A 100 4.86 -3.62 1.29
CA HIS A 100 6.23 -3.12 1.29
C HIS A 100 6.28 -1.58 1.29
N SER A 101 5.69 -0.94 0.27
CA SER A 101 5.80 0.49 0.10
C SER A 101 5.01 1.30 1.13
N TYR A 102 3.80 0.84 1.52
CA TYR A 102 2.85 1.65 2.30
C TYR A 102 2.36 1.03 3.61
N ILE A 103 3.00 -0.07 4.09
CA ILE A 103 2.93 -0.48 5.50
C ILE A 103 4.30 -0.25 6.15
N ILE A 104 5.39 -0.63 5.46
CA ILE A 104 6.74 -0.64 6.02
C ILE A 104 7.54 0.58 5.56
N TYR A 105 8.03 0.58 4.30
CA TYR A 105 9.10 1.51 3.91
C TYR A 105 8.66 2.98 3.91
N GLY A 106 7.57 3.35 3.26
CA GLY A 106 7.10 4.73 3.21
C GLY A 106 6.70 5.29 4.57
N PRO A 107 5.80 4.63 5.32
CA PRO A 107 5.41 5.09 6.64
C PRO A 107 6.56 5.16 7.64
N LEU A 108 7.39 4.11 7.75
CA LEU A 108 8.46 4.06 8.76
C LEU A 108 9.59 5.04 8.45
N SER A 109 9.92 5.29 7.18
CA SER A 109 10.88 6.34 6.80
C SER A 109 10.40 7.75 7.14
N ASN A 110 9.10 7.96 7.31
CA ASN A 110 8.49 9.19 7.80
C ASN A 110 8.22 9.17 9.32
N CYS A 111 8.78 8.22 10.06
CA CYS A 111 8.53 8.03 11.50
C CYS A 111 7.04 7.94 11.84
N ALA A 112 6.22 7.37 10.92
CA ALA A 112 4.79 7.28 11.10
C ALA A 112 4.40 6.18 12.09
N THR A 113 3.34 6.45 12.88
CA THR A 113 2.64 5.39 13.61
C THR A 113 1.74 4.66 12.62
N THR A 114 2.08 3.41 12.31
CA THR A 114 1.31 2.56 11.39
C THR A 114 0.67 1.40 12.14
N ILE A 115 -0.51 0.97 11.69
CA ILE A 115 -1.21 -0.19 12.23
C ILE A 115 -0.93 -1.40 11.34
N MET A 116 -0.45 -2.48 11.95
CA MET A 116 -0.43 -3.81 11.35
C MET A 116 -1.59 -4.62 11.91
N PHE A 117 -2.49 -5.06 11.05
CA PHE A 117 -3.70 -5.77 11.44
C PHE A 117 -3.69 -7.20 10.93
N GLU A 118 -3.76 -8.15 11.85
CA GLU A 118 -3.95 -9.56 11.54
C GLU A 118 -5.43 -9.91 11.62
N GLY A 119 -6.06 -10.07 10.47
CA GLY A 119 -7.48 -10.41 10.39
C GLY A 119 -8.13 -10.00 9.07
N ILE A 120 -9.42 -10.26 8.98
CA ILE A 120 -10.26 -9.91 7.83
C ILE A 120 -11.28 -8.83 8.22
N PRO A 121 -11.82 -8.06 7.24
CA PRO A 121 -12.65 -6.90 7.53
C PRO A 121 -13.98 -7.21 8.23
N ASN A 122 -14.52 -8.40 8.04
CA ASN A 122 -15.84 -8.81 8.50
C ASN A 122 -15.82 -9.83 9.66
N TYR A 123 -14.71 -9.99 10.37
CA TYR A 123 -14.62 -10.87 11.53
C TYR A 123 -14.21 -10.08 12.79
N PRO A 124 -14.91 -10.27 13.92
CA PRO A 124 -16.09 -11.12 14.17
C PRO A 124 -17.38 -10.56 13.54
N ASP A 125 -17.40 -9.31 13.11
CA ASP A 125 -18.50 -8.66 12.38
C ASP A 125 -17.97 -7.52 11.50
N SER A 126 -18.81 -7.02 10.59
CA SER A 126 -18.44 -6.02 9.57
C SER A 126 -18.19 -4.60 10.12
N SER A 127 -18.33 -4.39 11.44
CA SER A 127 -17.92 -3.14 12.10
C SER A 127 -16.46 -3.15 12.57
N ARG A 128 -15.77 -4.28 12.47
CA ARG A 128 -14.43 -4.51 13.03
C ARG A 128 -13.42 -3.42 12.66
N TRP A 129 -13.32 -3.09 11.39
CA TRP A 129 -12.37 -2.07 10.92
C TRP A 129 -12.69 -0.69 11.47
N TRP A 130 -13.96 -0.35 11.55
CA TRP A 130 -14.39 0.95 12.06
C TRP A 130 -14.17 1.09 13.56
N GLN A 131 -14.30 -0.01 14.31
CA GLN A 131 -13.91 -0.07 15.72
C GLN A 131 -12.41 0.15 15.91
N ILE A 132 -11.57 -0.40 15.02
CA ILE A 132 -10.11 -0.17 15.02
C ILE A 132 -9.80 1.29 14.73
N VAL A 133 -10.47 1.88 13.75
CA VAL A 133 -10.35 3.31 13.43
C VAL A 133 -10.62 4.17 14.66
N ASP A 134 -11.70 3.90 15.39
CA ASP A 134 -12.04 4.64 16.60
C ASP A 134 -11.07 4.39 17.75
N LYS A 135 -10.72 3.12 17.98
CA LYS A 135 -9.83 2.72 19.08
C LYS A 135 -8.45 3.37 18.96
N TYR A 136 -7.87 3.35 17.78
CA TYR A 136 -6.51 3.84 17.55
C TYR A 136 -6.45 5.25 16.96
N LYS A 137 -7.61 5.90 16.81
CA LYS A 137 -7.71 7.27 16.26
C LYS A 137 -7.05 7.41 14.89
N VAL A 138 -7.30 6.45 14.02
CA VAL A 138 -6.77 6.43 12.66
C VAL A 138 -7.14 7.72 11.93
N LYS A 139 -6.15 8.38 11.35
CA LYS A 139 -6.30 9.61 10.56
C LYS A 139 -6.37 9.32 9.07
N ILE A 140 -5.57 8.38 8.61
CA ILE A 140 -5.42 8.04 7.20
C ILE A 140 -5.72 6.54 7.06
N PHE A 141 -6.70 6.20 6.22
CA PHE A 141 -7.11 4.82 6.00
C PHE A 141 -6.98 4.46 4.52
N TYR A 142 -6.15 3.47 4.20
CA TYR A 142 -5.79 3.06 2.85
C TYR A 142 -6.10 1.58 2.63
N THR A 143 -6.95 1.27 1.64
CA THR A 143 -7.45 -0.10 1.44
C THR A 143 -7.78 -0.40 -0.03
N ALA A 144 -8.10 -1.65 -0.34
CA ALA A 144 -8.46 -2.08 -1.67
C ALA A 144 -9.98 -1.90 -1.95
N PRO A 145 -10.36 -1.51 -3.18
CA PRO A 145 -11.76 -1.43 -3.60
C PRO A 145 -12.58 -2.71 -3.40
N THR A 146 -11.96 -3.88 -3.52
CA THR A 146 -12.61 -5.17 -3.22
C THR A 146 -13.08 -5.25 -1.78
N ALA A 147 -12.29 -4.80 -0.83
CA ALA A 147 -12.70 -4.75 0.58
C ALA A 147 -13.81 -3.73 0.82
N ILE A 148 -13.72 -2.55 0.16
CA ILE A 148 -14.78 -1.52 0.22
C ILE A 148 -16.10 -2.08 -0.30
N ARG A 149 -16.10 -2.74 -1.47
CA ARG A 149 -17.31 -3.37 -2.03
C ARG A 149 -17.88 -4.47 -1.15
N ALA A 150 -17.03 -5.27 -0.52
CA ALA A 150 -17.47 -6.29 0.42
C ALA A 150 -18.17 -5.68 1.64
N LEU A 151 -17.59 -4.63 2.24
CA LEU A 151 -18.20 -3.93 3.37
C LEU A 151 -19.45 -3.14 2.99
N MET A 152 -19.50 -2.56 1.79
CA MET A 152 -20.69 -1.87 1.26
C MET A 152 -21.89 -2.82 1.15
N LYS A 153 -21.68 -4.08 0.78
CA LYS A 153 -22.76 -5.10 0.72
C LYS A 153 -23.40 -5.40 2.07
N GLU A 154 -22.67 -5.19 3.17
CA GLU A 154 -23.18 -5.34 4.54
C GLU A 154 -24.07 -4.16 4.98
N GLY A 155 -24.19 -3.13 4.12
CA GLY A 155 -24.95 -1.91 4.40
C GLY A 155 -24.23 -0.91 5.29
N ASP A 156 -24.90 0.19 5.58
CA ASP A 156 -24.33 1.30 6.35
C ASP A 156 -24.30 1.06 7.86
N GLY A 157 -25.17 0.17 8.37
CA GLY A 157 -25.34 -0.10 9.79
C GLY A 157 -24.04 -0.40 10.54
N PRO A 158 -23.18 -1.32 10.06
CA PRO A 158 -21.89 -1.62 10.71
C PRO A 158 -20.97 -0.40 10.81
N VAL A 159 -20.95 0.46 9.80
CA VAL A 159 -20.15 1.69 9.78
C VAL A 159 -20.67 2.68 10.80
N MET A 160 -22.00 2.86 10.84
CA MET A 160 -22.68 3.83 11.71
C MET A 160 -22.63 3.51 13.21
N LYS A 161 -22.25 2.28 13.58
CA LYS A 161 -21.98 1.90 14.98
C LYS A 161 -20.76 2.60 15.59
N THR A 162 -19.96 3.29 14.77
CA THR A 162 -18.70 3.92 15.17
C THR A 162 -18.67 5.39 14.78
N SER A 163 -17.82 6.14 15.45
CA SER A 163 -17.73 7.59 15.26
C SER A 163 -16.90 7.98 14.04
N ARG A 164 -15.75 7.31 13.83
CA ARG A 164 -14.75 7.59 12.79
C ARG A 164 -14.29 9.06 12.70
N LYS A 165 -14.57 9.87 13.72
CA LYS A 165 -14.26 11.32 13.76
C LYS A 165 -12.78 11.63 13.59
N SER A 166 -11.91 10.64 13.81
CA SER A 166 -10.47 10.80 13.62
C SER A 166 -10.05 10.80 12.15
N LEU A 167 -10.82 10.17 11.25
CA LEU A 167 -10.47 10.10 9.83
C LEU A 167 -10.41 11.51 9.23
N LYS A 168 -9.34 11.76 8.49
CA LYS A 168 -9.13 12.96 7.69
C LYS A 168 -8.89 12.67 6.21
N LEU A 169 -8.45 11.45 5.88
CA LEU A 169 -8.15 11.04 4.51
C LEU A 169 -8.41 9.55 4.33
N LEU A 170 -9.02 9.22 3.21
CA LEU A 170 -9.24 7.87 2.72
C LEU A 170 -8.41 7.61 1.46
N GLY A 171 -8.04 6.37 1.22
CA GLY A 171 -7.31 6.02 0.00
C GLY A 171 -7.70 4.66 -0.55
N THR A 172 -7.48 4.47 -1.87
CA THR A 172 -7.76 3.22 -2.58
C THR A 172 -6.56 2.76 -3.38
N VAL A 173 -6.38 1.44 -3.50
CA VAL A 173 -5.21 0.83 -4.13
C VAL A 173 -5.49 -0.54 -4.73
N GLY A 174 -4.73 -0.88 -5.76
CA GLY A 174 -4.58 -2.22 -6.32
C GLY A 174 -5.50 -2.55 -7.47
N GLU A 175 -6.62 -1.87 -7.59
CA GLU A 175 -7.58 -2.01 -8.69
C GLU A 175 -8.41 -0.73 -8.88
N PRO A 176 -9.02 -0.51 -10.04
CA PRO A 176 -9.96 0.60 -10.21
C PRO A 176 -11.16 0.48 -9.27
N ILE A 177 -11.54 1.58 -8.64
CA ILE A 177 -12.77 1.68 -7.87
C ILE A 177 -13.90 2.23 -8.77
N ASN A 178 -15.05 1.56 -8.77
CA ASN A 178 -16.22 2.07 -9.47
C ASN A 178 -16.82 3.27 -8.73
N PRO A 179 -17.45 4.24 -9.46
CA PRO A 179 -17.99 5.46 -8.86
C PRO A 179 -18.97 5.23 -7.71
N GLU A 180 -19.79 4.19 -7.76
CA GLU A 180 -20.74 3.84 -6.71
C GLU A 180 -20.04 3.51 -5.37
N ALA A 181 -19.08 2.60 -5.40
CA ALA A 181 -18.29 2.24 -4.21
C ALA A 181 -17.45 3.43 -3.71
N TRP A 182 -16.92 4.25 -4.62
CA TRP A 182 -16.21 5.48 -4.28
C TRP A 182 -17.13 6.45 -3.53
N MET A 183 -18.37 6.66 -4.03
CA MET A 183 -19.35 7.55 -3.40
C MET A 183 -19.83 7.03 -2.05
N TRP A 184 -20.01 5.71 -1.90
CA TRP A 184 -20.31 5.09 -0.61
C TRP A 184 -19.17 5.31 0.39
N TYR A 185 -17.94 5.07 -0.06
CA TYR A 185 -16.73 5.26 0.75
C TYR A 185 -16.59 6.72 1.22
N TYR A 186 -16.84 7.67 0.32
CA TYR A 186 -16.84 9.09 0.64
C TYR A 186 -17.95 9.49 1.62
N LYS A 187 -19.22 9.13 1.31
CA LYS A 187 -20.40 9.57 2.06
C LYS A 187 -20.53 8.85 3.39
N VAL A 188 -20.39 7.52 3.39
CA VAL A 188 -20.70 6.69 4.55
C VAL A 188 -19.50 6.55 5.47
N VAL A 189 -18.34 6.15 4.93
CA VAL A 189 -17.12 5.96 5.73
C VAL A 189 -16.49 7.30 6.09
N GLY A 190 -16.34 8.18 5.11
CA GLY A 190 -15.70 9.48 5.26
C GLY A 190 -16.60 10.60 5.76
N ASP A 191 -17.88 10.33 6.04
CA ASP A 191 -18.88 11.32 6.51
C ASP A 191 -18.94 12.56 5.61
N SER A 192 -18.74 12.39 4.30
CA SER A 192 -18.66 13.44 3.26
C SER A 192 -17.61 14.53 3.56
N LYS A 193 -16.62 14.25 4.39
CA LYS A 193 -15.57 15.19 4.82
C LYS A 193 -14.17 14.75 4.40
N CYS A 194 -13.93 13.43 4.34
CA CYS A 194 -12.61 12.90 4.04
C CYS A 194 -12.38 12.85 2.53
N PRO A 195 -11.38 13.54 1.96
CA PRO A 195 -11.00 13.34 0.58
C PRO A 195 -10.54 11.90 0.35
N ILE A 196 -10.74 11.39 -0.87
CA ILE A 196 -10.28 10.08 -1.28
C ILE A 196 -9.11 10.23 -2.25
N VAL A 197 -7.96 9.66 -1.92
CA VAL A 197 -6.85 9.50 -2.86
C VAL A 197 -6.98 8.14 -3.53
N ASP A 198 -7.40 8.16 -4.79
CA ASP A 198 -7.47 6.98 -5.65
C ASP A 198 -6.12 6.84 -6.36
N THR A 199 -5.38 5.76 -6.07
CA THR A 199 -3.97 5.67 -6.45
C THR A 199 -3.76 4.65 -7.57
N TRP A 200 -2.95 5.03 -8.56
CA TRP A 200 -2.50 4.13 -9.61
C TRP A 200 -0.98 3.95 -9.56
N TRP A 201 -0.56 2.70 -9.46
CA TRP A 201 0.82 2.25 -9.47
C TRP A 201 0.92 0.73 -9.54
N GLN A 202 2.12 0.19 -9.66
CA GLN A 202 2.40 -1.24 -9.83
C GLN A 202 3.62 -1.65 -9.02
N THR A 203 3.89 -2.97 -8.94
CA THR A 203 5.13 -3.49 -8.33
C THR A 203 6.37 -2.89 -8.99
N GLU A 204 6.34 -2.79 -10.31
CA GLU A 204 7.41 -2.26 -11.14
C GLU A 204 7.68 -0.76 -10.90
N THR A 205 6.72 -0.03 -10.39
CA THR A 205 6.87 1.41 -10.16
C THR A 205 7.41 1.76 -8.77
N GLY A 206 7.39 0.81 -7.83
CA GLY A 206 7.90 0.99 -6.46
C GLY A 206 7.07 1.90 -5.56
N GLY A 207 6.20 2.73 -6.14
CA GLY A 207 5.31 3.64 -5.44
C GLY A 207 4.30 4.28 -6.37
N ILE A 208 3.45 5.15 -5.81
CA ILE A 208 2.32 5.78 -6.51
C ILE A 208 2.82 6.74 -7.59
N LEU A 209 2.38 6.53 -8.84
CA LEU A 209 2.70 7.41 -9.96
C LEU A 209 1.60 8.43 -10.24
N ILE A 210 0.33 8.05 -10.04
CA ILE A 210 -0.82 8.90 -10.35
C ILE A 210 -1.78 8.84 -9.16
N ALA A 211 -2.12 10.00 -8.62
CA ALA A 211 -3.10 10.16 -7.55
C ALA A 211 -3.52 11.63 -7.40
N PRO A 212 -4.73 11.91 -6.94
CA PRO A 212 -5.09 13.26 -6.55
C PRO A 212 -4.28 13.69 -5.32
N GLN A 213 -4.05 15.00 -5.22
CA GLN A 213 -3.41 15.60 -4.05
C GLN A 213 -4.49 16.36 -3.25
N PRO A 214 -4.72 15.97 -2.00
CA PRO A 214 -5.77 16.56 -1.17
C PRO A 214 -5.66 18.09 -1.09
N GLY A 215 -6.77 18.77 -1.37
CA GLY A 215 -6.84 20.22 -1.31
C GLY A 215 -6.22 20.98 -2.51
N ALA A 216 -5.50 20.30 -3.39
CA ALA A 216 -4.85 20.92 -4.55
C ALA A 216 -5.49 20.52 -5.90
N ILE A 217 -6.20 19.39 -5.94
CA ILE A 217 -6.78 18.83 -7.16
C ILE A 217 -8.22 18.38 -6.87
N ASP A 218 -9.13 18.70 -7.77
CA ASP A 218 -10.51 18.21 -7.72
C ASP A 218 -10.55 16.70 -7.83
N LEU A 219 -11.30 16.07 -6.91
CA LEU A 219 -11.46 14.63 -6.89
C LEU A 219 -12.48 14.20 -7.95
N LYS A 220 -12.23 13.05 -8.57
CA LYS A 220 -13.13 12.45 -9.53
C LYS A 220 -13.34 10.97 -9.18
N PRO A 221 -14.57 10.55 -8.87
CA PRO A 221 -14.87 9.15 -8.57
C PRO A 221 -14.36 8.19 -9.64
N GLY A 222 -13.56 7.19 -9.24
CA GLY A 222 -12.98 6.20 -10.14
C GLY A 222 -11.82 6.69 -11.01
N SER A 223 -11.14 7.76 -10.62
CA SER A 223 -10.00 8.30 -11.36
C SER A 223 -8.84 8.66 -10.44
N ALA A 224 -7.65 8.15 -10.75
CA ALA A 224 -6.41 8.56 -10.09
C ALA A 224 -5.96 9.99 -10.46
N THR A 225 -6.61 10.63 -11.42
CA THR A 225 -6.53 12.04 -11.82
C THR A 225 -5.20 12.51 -12.41
N LYS A 226 -4.21 12.90 -11.60
CA LYS A 226 -2.99 13.60 -12.04
C LYS A 226 -1.71 12.84 -11.68
N PRO A 227 -0.66 12.94 -12.51
CA PRO A 227 0.64 12.37 -12.15
C PRO A 227 1.23 13.05 -10.92
N PHE A 228 1.95 12.26 -10.13
CA PHE A 228 2.76 12.79 -9.05
C PHE A 228 3.95 13.59 -9.59
N TYR A 229 4.57 14.40 -8.75
CA TYR A 229 5.68 15.27 -9.13
C TYR A 229 6.82 14.50 -9.81
N GLY A 230 7.28 15.01 -10.96
CA GLY A 230 8.35 14.42 -11.77
C GLY A 230 7.89 13.28 -12.70
N ILE A 231 6.71 12.72 -12.52
CA ILE A 231 6.18 11.66 -13.37
C ILE A 231 5.65 12.26 -14.69
N LYS A 232 6.06 11.69 -15.82
CA LYS A 232 5.72 12.16 -17.17
C LYS A 232 4.94 11.10 -17.95
N PRO A 233 3.61 10.95 -17.69
CA PRO A 233 2.79 10.03 -18.44
C PRO A 233 2.51 10.54 -19.86
N VAL A 234 2.44 9.61 -20.79
CA VAL A 234 1.99 9.84 -22.16
C VAL A 234 1.00 8.74 -22.56
N ILE A 235 0.01 9.09 -23.38
CA ILE A 235 -0.88 8.09 -23.97
C ILE A 235 -0.41 7.84 -25.39
N VAL A 236 -0.24 6.57 -25.74
CA VAL A 236 0.19 6.16 -27.09
C VAL A 236 -0.85 5.23 -27.73
N ASP A 237 -0.92 5.25 -29.06
CA ASP A 237 -1.69 4.28 -29.84
C ASP A 237 -0.98 2.91 -29.91
N GLU A 238 -1.52 2.00 -30.71
CA GLU A 238 -0.97 0.66 -30.87
C GLU A 238 0.40 0.65 -31.55
N THR A 239 0.72 1.69 -32.32
CA THR A 239 2.01 1.83 -33.01
C THR A 239 3.07 2.53 -32.17
N GLY A 240 2.71 3.02 -30.95
CA GLY A 240 3.59 3.78 -30.06
C GLY A 240 3.60 5.29 -30.32
N LYS A 241 2.75 5.81 -31.22
CA LYS A 241 2.63 7.25 -31.47
C LYS A 241 1.89 7.94 -30.32
N VAL A 242 2.47 9.03 -29.84
CA VAL A 242 1.87 9.84 -28.76
C VAL A 242 0.59 10.51 -29.23
N LEU A 243 -0.49 10.30 -28.49
CA LEU A 243 -1.80 10.93 -28.68
C LEU A 243 -1.87 12.23 -27.87
N LYS A 244 -2.65 13.19 -28.36
CA LYS A 244 -2.87 14.50 -27.72
C LYS A 244 -4.35 14.75 -27.44
N GLY A 245 -4.65 15.56 -26.41
CA GLY A 245 -6.01 15.92 -26.04
C GLY A 245 -6.75 14.78 -25.34
N ALA A 246 -8.09 14.83 -25.37
CA ALA A 246 -8.92 13.77 -24.82
C ALA A 246 -8.82 12.52 -25.71
N CYS A 247 -8.14 11.49 -25.25
CA CYS A 247 -7.85 10.29 -26.01
C CYS A 247 -7.87 9.04 -25.14
N LYS A 248 -7.92 7.88 -25.80
CA LYS A 248 -7.80 6.55 -25.18
C LYS A 248 -6.65 5.80 -25.84
N GLY A 249 -5.80 5.16 -25.06
CA GLY A 249 -4.64 4.42 -25.55
C GLY A 249 -3.88 3.74 -24.42
N ARG A 250 -2.66 3.32 -24.71
CA ARG A 250 -1.76 2.72 -23.72
C ARG A 250 -1.08 3.80 -22.91
N LEU A 251 -1.09 3.67 -21.58
CA LEU A 251 -0.36 4.55 -20.67
C LEU A 251 1.11 4.16 -20.65
N CYS A 252 1.98 5.10 -20.99
CA CYS A 252 3.42 4.96 -20.90
C CYS A 252 3.99 6.06 -20.00
N ILE A 253 5.10 5.80 -19.34
CA ILE A 253 5.86 6.79 -18.58
C ILE A 253 7.14 7.10 -19.37
N SER A 254 7.30 8.34 -19.79
CA SER A 254 8.35 8.76 -20.73
C SER A 254 9.68 9.16 -20.09
N ALA A 255 9.78 9.13 -18.75
CA ALA A 255 11.00 9.44 -18.02
C ALA A 255 11.12 8.59 -16.77
N SER A 256 12.36 8.28 -16.36
CA SER A 256 12.66 7.55 -15.13
C SER A 256 12.28 8.36 -13.90
N TRP A 257 12.06 7.65 -12.78
CA TRP A 257 11.84 8.21 -11.44
C TRP A 257 12.62 7.39 -10.41
N PRO A 258 12.87 7.92 -9.19
CA PRO A 258 13.73 7.25 -8.22
C PRO A 258 13.29 5.84 -7.84
N GLY A 259 11.98 5.60 -7.70
CA GLY A 259 11.39 4.33 -7.31
C GLY A 259 11.21 3.31 -8.43
N GLN A 260 11.65 3.59 -9.65
CA GLN A 260 11.55 2.64 -10.76
C GLN A 260 12.36 1.38 -10.49
N MET A 261 11.80 0.20 -10.81
CA MET A 261 12.54 -1.07 -10.78
C MET A 261 13.83 -0.98 -11.60
N ARG A 262 14.83 -1.76 -11.22
CA ARG A 262 16.12 -1.83 -11.96
C ARG A 262 16.14 -2.93 -12.99
N THR A 263 15.48 -4.06 -12.70
CA THR A 263 15.38 -5.19 -13.62
C THR A 263 14.20 -6.08 -13.27
N VAL A 264 13.84 -6.98 -14.17
CA VAL A 264 12.88 -8.08 -14.05
C VAL A 264 13.53 -9.41 -14.42
#